data_a1b428e80f147a32fced62019f393b3a
#
_entry.id   a1b428e80f147a32fced62019f393b3a
#
_cell.length_a   1.000
_cell.length_b   1.000
_cell.length_c   1.000
_cell.angle_alpha   90.00
_cell.angle_beta   90.00
_cell.angle_gamma   90.00
#
_symmetry.space_group_name_H-M   'P 1'
#
loop_
_entity.id
_entity.type
_entity.pdbx_description
1 polymer ?
#
loop_
_entity_poly.entity_id
_entity_poly.type
_entity_poly.pdbx_seq_one_letter_code
_entity_poly.pdbx_strand_id
1 'polypeptide(L)'
;MKHMKSILISLVLLAFVSCSSDPVFHGMTNQQKENYAKAVSGEYTGTYAIYYSDGSSDAKASKIEGAQVTITDQTMKSVLFHAIPISRLSLVVKDPALAEALAGLPDMDLTATYHFFDLQDNGDVSWGYNDFAIPLTLHVGDSDRHLLLKVSNASTYYRLTKANMEAGTPFANQGIFELRFDGIYEGNTPIEDFSLWKEGNATFCVFFQMDNKS
;
A
#
# COMPACT_ATOMS: atom_id res chain seq x y z
N MET A 1 20.02 -14.09 60.55
CA MET A 1 20.43 -13.82 59.14
C MET A 1 19.90 -14.82 58.10
N LYS A 2 19.09 -15.82 58.42
CA LYS A 2 18.51 -16.79 57.47
C LYS A 2 17.15 -16.34 56.87
N HIS A 3 16.42 -15.46 57.53
CA HIS A 3 15.08 -15.02 57.08
C HIS A 3 15.10 -13.82 56.12
N MET A 4 16.22 -13.11 56.00
CA MET A 4 16.32 -11.94 55.12
C MET A 4 16.59 -12.30 53.64
N LYS A 5 17.15 -13.50 53.40
CA LYS A 5 17.40 -13.97 52.04
C LYS A 5 16.12 -14.49 51.30
N SER A 6 15.15 -15.02 52.08
CA SER A 6 13.89 -15.51 51.51
C SER A 6 12.95 -14.39 51.05
N ILE A 7 12.97 -13.24 51.71
CA ILE A 7 12.12 -12.08 51.38
C ILE A 7 12.61 -11.42 50.06
N LEU A 8 13.94 -11.41 49.85
CA LEU A 8 14.51 -10.82 48.64
C LEU A 8 14.20 -11.64 47.37
N ILE A 9 14.16 -12.99 47.49
CA ILE A 9 13.82 -13.86 46.37
C ILE A 9 12.35 -13.77 46.00
N SER A 10 11.45 -13.59 46.99
CA SER A 10 10.02 -13.40 46.72
C SER A 10 9.71 -12.05 46.06
N LEU A 11 10.49 -11.01 46.34
CA LEU A 11 10.29 -9.67 45.76
C LEU A 11 10.76 -9.62 44.28
N VAL A 12 11.80 -10.40 43.94
CA VAL A 12 12.31 -10.48 42.55
C VAL A 12 11.38 -11.28 41.64
N LEU A 13 10.67 -12.27 42.18
CA LEU A 13 9.70 -13.08 41.40
C LEU A 13 8.40 -12.32 41.10
N LEU A 14 8.05 -11.28 41.89
CA LEU A 14 6.88 -10.44 41.63
C LEU A 14 7.15 -9.35 40.59
N ALA A 15 8.41 -9.06 40.26
CA ALA A 15 8.76 -8.06 39.25
C ALA A 15 8.71 -8.58 37.79
N PHE A 16 8.54 -9.88 37.58
CA PHE A 16 8.45 -10.49 36.24
C PHE A 16 7.01 -10.81 35.79
N VAL A 17 6.00 -10.44 36.56
CA VAL A 17 4.58 -10.51 36.15
C VAL A 17 4.11 -9.11 35.73
N SER A 18 4.96 -8.35 35.03
CA SER A 18 4.58 -7.08 34.45
C SER A 18 4.42 -7.24 32.95
N CYS A 19 3.18 -7.42 32.56
CA CYS A 19 2.62 -7.02 31.26
C CYS A 19 3.39 -7.41 30.02
N SER A 20 3.33 -8.65 29.62
CA SER A 20 3.13 -8.96 28.22
C SER A 20 1.63 -9.16 27.98
N SER A 21 0.85 -8.09 27.96
CA SER A 21 -0.38 -8.13 27.21
C SER A 21 0.02 -8.10 25.74
N ASP A 22 0.37 -9.28 25.22
CA ASP A 22 0.40 -9.43 23.77
C ASP A 22 -0.92 -8.91 23.24
N PRO A 23 -0.93 -8.07 22.21
CA PRO A 23 -2.17 -7.57 21.64
C PRO A 23 -3.01 -8.77 21.26
N VAL A 24 -4.17 -8.94 21.86
CA VAL A 24 -5.09 -10.02 21.54
C VAL A 24 -5.67 -9.65 20.17
N PHE A 25 -5.22 -10.32 19.12
CA PHE A 25 -5.77 -10.17 17.79
C PHE A 25 -7.17 -10.81 17.76
N HIS A 26 -8.19 -10.00 17.71
CA HIS A 26 -9.55 -10.46 17.54
C HIS A 26 -9.86 -10.57 16.05
N GLY A 27 -10.01 -11.81 15.56
CA GLY A 27 -10.44 -12.05 14.18
C GLY A 27 -11.83 -11.42 13.95
N MET A 28 -11.99 -10.72 12.82
CA MET A 28 -13.27 -10.14 12.42
C MET A 28 -14.24 -11.23 11.92
N THR A 29 -15.50 -11.15 12.34
CA THR A 29 -16.57 -11.94 11.74
C THR A 29 -16.84 -11.49 10.29
N ASN A 30 -17.43 -12.37 9.48
CA ASN A 30 -17.80 -12.01 8.10
C ASN A 30 -18.75 -10.80 8.07
N GLN A 31 -19.72 -10.75 8.98
CA GLN A 31 -20.65 -9.63 9.07
C GLN A 31 -19.96 -8.31 9.39
N GLN A 32 -18.95 -8.32 10.28
CA GLN A 32 -18.14 -7.14 10.55
C GLN A 32 -17.38 -6.69 9.31
N LYS A 33 -16.73 -7.63 8.60
CA LYS A 33 -16.00 -7.33 7.35
C LYS A 33 -16.91 -6.73 6.27
N GLU A 34 -18.14 -7.23 6.15
CA GLU A 34 -19.12 -6.67 5.23
C GLU A 34 -19.56 -5.26 5.61
N ASN A 35 -19.84 -5.03 6.89
CA ASN A 35 -20.21 -3.70 7.39
C ASN A 35 -19.09 -2.68 7.16
N TYR A 36 -17.83 -3.04 7.42
CA TYR A 36 -16.67 -2.18 7.17
C TYR A 36 -16.45 -1.95 5.67
N ALA A 37 -16.58 -3.00 4.85
CA ALA A 37 -16.48 -2.87 3.39
C ALA A 37 -17.50 -1.87 2.85
N LYS A 38 -18.75 -1.96 3.30
CA LYS A 38 -19.82 -1.02 2.93
C LYS A 38 -19.51 0.41 3.38
N ALA A 39 -18.94 0.58 4.57
CA ALA A 39 -18.62 1.91 5.10
C ALA A 39 -17.46 2.58 4.33
N VAL A 40 -16.48 1.82 3.85
CA VAL A 40 -15.36 2.35 3.06
C VAL A 40 -15.67 2.46 1.57
N SER A 41 -16.71 1.79 1.08
CA SER A 41 -17.06 1.84 -0.35
C SER A 41 -17.48 3.24 -0.78
N GLY A 42 -17.16 3.60 -2.01
CA GLY A 42 -17.51 4.90 -2.59
C GLY A 42 -16.48 5.39 -3.59
N GLU A 43 -16.75 6.57 -4.13
CA GLU A 43 -15.86 7.29 -5.02
C GLU A 43 -15.14 8.38 -4.23
N TYR A 44 -13.84 8.51 -4.46
CA TYR A 44 -12.97 9.44 -3.77
C TYR A 44 -12.21 10.27 -4.78
N THR A 45 -12.16 11.57 -4.57
CA THR A 45 -11.36 12.50 -5.37
C THR A 45 -10.15 12.99 -4.61
N GLY A 46 -9.10 13.32 -5.33
CA GLY A 46 -7.86 13.76 -4.70
C GLY A 46 -6.76 14.08 -5.69
N THR A 47 -5.54 13.89 -5.25
CA THR A 47 -4.33 14.18 -6.02
C THR A 47 -3.41 12.97 -6.02
N TYR A 48 -2.86 12.58 -7.18
CA TYR A 48 -1.73 11.67 -7.23
C TYR A 48 -0.43 12.47 -7.01
N ALA A 49 0.29 12.13 -5.94
CA ALA A 49 1.66 12.57 -5.72
C ALA A 49 2.61 11.45 -6.16
N ILE A 50 3.39 11.69 -7.20
CA ILE A 50 4.29 10.70 -7.79
C ILE A 50 5.71 11.03 -7.34
N TYR A 51 6.35 10.08 -6.67
CA TYR A 51 7.73 10.18 -6.22
C TYR A 51 8.58 9.18 -7.00
N TYR A 52 9.70 9.64 -7.54
CA TYR A 52 10.60 8.81 -8.32
C TYR A 52 12.04 9.25 -8.17
N SER A 53 12.96 8.29 -8.29
CA SER A 53 14.41 8.50 -8.36
C SER A 53 15.00 7.46 -9.31
N ASP A 54 15.99 7.86 -10.07
CA ASP A 54 16.79 6.99 -10.95
C ASP A 54 17.93 6.27 -10.19
N GLY A 55 17.95 6.37 -8.85
CA GLY A 55 19.00 5.85 -7.98
C GLY A 55 20.06 6.90 -7.64
N SER A 56 19.95 8.12 -8.18
CA SER A 56 20.72 9.26 -7.72
C SER A 56 20.17 9.78 -6.37
N SER A 57 20.91 10.64 -5.69
CA SER A 57 20.51 11.19 -4.39
C SER A 57 19.27 12.10 -4.44
N ASP A 58 18.85 12.51 -5.63
CA ASP A 58 17.78 13.48 -5.81
C ASP A 58 16.46 12.81 -6.18
N ALA A 59 15.62 12.56 -5.17
CA ALA A 59 14.24 12.16 -5.40
C ALA A 59 13.44 13.33 -6.00
N LYS A 60 12.68 13.04 -7.06
CA LYS A 60 11.80 14.01 -7.72
C LYS A 60 10.36 13.73 -7.37
N ALA A 61 9.53 14.77 -7.41
CA ALA A 61 8.10 14.66 -7.17
C ALA A 61 7.31 15.42 -8.21
N SER A 62 6.13 14.90 -8.55
CA SER A 62 5.14 15.59 -9.37
C SER A 62 3.75 15.32 -8.85
N LYS A 63 2.79 16.18 -9.19
CA LYS A 63 1.39 16.06 -8.76
C LYS A 63 0.46 16.03 -9.97
N ILE A 64 -0.64 15.30 -9.83
CA ILE A 64 -1.76 15.25 -10.79
C ILE A 64 -3.04 15.49 -9.99
N GLU A 65 -3.63 16.64 -10.20
CA GLU A 65 -4.91 17.02 -9.58
C GLU A 65 -6.10 16.30 -10.25
N GLY A 66 -7.20 16.17 -9.53
CA GLY A 66 -8.41 15.53 -10.03
C GLY A 66 -8.30 14.00 -10.16
N ALA A 67 -7.37 13.40 -9.45
CA ALA A 67 -7.24 11.95 -9.35
C ALA A 67 -8.50 11.33 -8.72
N GLN A 68 -8.83 10.10 -9.14
CA GLN A 68 -10.00 9.38 -8.64
C GLN A 68 -9.63 7.97 -8.20
N VAL A 69 -10.28 7.54 -7.11
CA VAL A 69 -10.20 6.15 -6.60
C VAL A 69 -11.60 5.68 -6.26
N THR A 70 -11.95 4.47 -6.72
CA THR A 70 -13.22 3.83 -6.39
C THR A 70 -12.98 2.62 -5.50
N ILE A 71 -13.68 2.53 -4.37
CA ILE A 71 -13.63 1.37 -3.47
C ILE A 71 -14.97 0.65 -3.54
N THR A 72 -14.95 -0.64 -3.83
CA THR A 72 -16.17 -1.46 -3.94
C THR A 72 -16.28 -2.47 -2.81
N ASP A 73 -17.50 -2.70 -2.33
CA ASP A 73 -17.86 -3.70 -1.31
C ASP A 73 -18.45 -4.99 -1.90
N GLN A 74 -18.47 -5.09 -3.24
CA GLN A 74 -19.07 -6.23 -3.95
C GLN A 74 -18.26 -7.52 -3.79
N THR A 75 -18.66 -8.58 -4.50
CA THR A 75 -18.11 -9.95 -4.38
C THR A 75 -16.58 -10.01 -4.40
N MET A 76 -15.93 -9.13 -5.18
CA MET A 76 -14.50 -8.89 -5.08
C MET A 76 -14.29 -7.48 -4.52
N LYS A 77 -13.97 -7.40 -3.22
CA LYS A 77 -13.62 -6.14 -2.56
C LYS A 77 -12.37 -5.57 -3.19
N SER A 78 -12.49 -4.45 -3.89
CA SER A 78 -11.40 -3.88 -4.67
C SER A 78 -11.28 -2.37 -4.51
N VAL A 79 -10.05 -1.91 -4.67
CA VAL A 79 -9.70 -0.50 -4.84
C VAL A 79 -9.29 -0.33 -6.29
N LEU A 80 -9.98 0.53 -7.02
CA LEU A 80 -9.68 0.91 -8.40
C LEU A 80 -9.06 2.30 -8.40
N PHE A 81 -7.81 2.40 -8.80
CA PHE A 81 -7.07 3.64 -9.01
C PHE A 81 -7.21 4.03 -10.48
N HIS A 82 -7.86 5.16 -10.77
CA HIS A 82 -8.10 5.59 -12.13
C HIS A 82 -6.93 6.38 -12.70
N ALA A 83 -6.65 6.14 -13.98
CA ALA A 83 -5.70 6.92 -14.78
C ALA A 83 -4.30 7.09 -14.13
N ILE A 84 -3.72 6.01 -13.64
CA ILE A 84 -2.34 6.01 -13.15
C ILE A 84 -1.38 6.22 -14.33
N PRO A 85 -0.46 7.20 -14.28
CA PRO A 85 0.44 7.56 -15.38
C PRO A 85 1.65 6.61 -15.45
N ILE A 86 1.41 5.38 -15.91
CA ILE A 86 2.43 4.32 -16.03
C ILE A 86 3.58 4.74 -16.96
N SER A 87 3.33 5.60 -17.93
CA SER A 87 4.35 6.16 -18.82
C SER A 87 5.51 6.83 -18.07
N ARG A 88 5.27 7.33 -16.86
CA ARG A 88 6.31 7.96 -16.03
C ARG A 88 7.34 6.99 -15.46
N LEU A 89 7.10 5.68 -15.51
CA LEU A 89 8.12 4.66 -15.22
C LEU A 89 9.33 4.79 -16.15
N SER A 90 9.15 5.34 -17.36
CA SER A 90 10.24 5.64 -18.30
C SER A 90 11.34 6.53 -17.70
N LEU A 91 11.01 7.31 -16.67
CA LEU A 91 11.96 8.22 -16.00
C LEU A 91 12.94 7.52 -15.05
N VAL A 92 12.68 6.25 -14.71
CA VAL A 92 13.48 5.48 -13.75
C VAL A 92 14.05 4.19 -14.33
N VAL A 93 13.60 3.78 -15.52
CA VAL A 93 14.08 2.59 -16.22
C VAL A 93 15.44 2.87 -16.86
N LYS A 94 16.37 1.92 -16.71
CA LYS A 94 17.76 2.06 -17.19
C LYS A 94 17.94 1.66 -18.65
N ASP A 95 17.14 0.69 -19.13
CA ASP A 95 17.15 0.28 -20.53
C ASP A 95 16.46 1.34 -21.40
N PRO A 96 17.19 2.02 -22.34
CA PRO A 96 16.63 3.11 -23.13
C PRO A 96 15.47 2.65 -24.05
N ALA A 97 15.54 1.45 -24.62
CA ALA A 97 14.48 0.95 -25.50
C ALA A 97 13.20 0.62 -24.71
N LEU A 98 13.35 0.06 -23.51
CA LEU A 98 12.24 -0.16 -22.60
C LEU A 98 11.64 1.17 -22.09
N ALA A 99 12.49 2.15 -21.76
CA ALA A 99 12.05 3.48 -21.34
C ALA A 99 11.23 4.17 -22.45
N GLU A 100 11.67 4.11 -23.71
CA GLU A 100 10.93 4.65 -24.86
C GLU A 100 9.57 3.98 -25.03
N ALA A 101 9.52 2.64 -24.95
CA ALA A 101 8.27 1.89 -25.05
C ALA A 101 7.30 2.24 -23.92
N LEU A 102 7.77 2.40 -22.68
CA LEU A 102 6.97 2.81 -21.53
C LEU A 102 6.45 4.25 -21.66
N ALA A 103 7.26 5.17 -22.18
CA ALA A 103 6.87 6.56 -22.37
C ALA A 103 5.66 6.73 -23.29
N GLY A 104 5.44 5.79 -24.19
CA GLY A 104 4.30 5.74 -25.11
C GLY A 104 3.01 5.17 -24.52
N LEU A 105 3.01 4.67 -23.29
CA LEU A 105 1.82 4.08 -22.69
C LEU A 105 0.80 5.15 -22.30
N PRO A 106 -0.51 4.87 -22.46
CA PRO A 106 -1.55 5.69 -21.87
C PRO A 106 -1.59 5.53 -20.36
N ASP A 107 -2.28 6.45 -19.68
CA ASP A 107 -2.66 6.26 -18.29
C ASP A 107 -3.54 5.02 -18.13
N MET A 108 -3.36 4.27 -17.04
CA MET A 108 -4.01 2.97 -16.84
C MET A 108 -4.81 2.94 -15.55
N ASP A 109 -5.95 2.28 -15.60
CA ASP A 109 -6.71 1.92 -14.41
C ASP A 109 -6.08 0.70 -13.74
N LEU A 110 -5.80 0.80 -12.43
CA LEU A 110 -5.20 -0.27 -11.65
C LEU A 110 -6.14 -0.75 -10.57
N THR A 111 -6.36 -2.06 -10.51
CA THR A 111 -7.25 -2.67 -9.51
C THR A 111 -6.45 -3.53 -8.54
N ALA A 112 -6.61 -3.26 -7.25
CA ALA A 112 -6.11 -4.10 -6.17
C ALA A 112 -7.26 -4.66 -5.34
N THR A 113 -7.17 -5.92 -4.89
CA THR A 113 -8.10 -6.46 -3.90
C THR A 113 -7.70 -6.04 -2.50
N TYR A 114 -8.66 -5.71 -1.64
CA TYR A 114 -8.37 -5.32 -0.27
C TYR A 114 -8.96 -6.30 0.75
N HIS A 115 -8.44 -6.22 1.97
CA HIS A 115 -8.93 -7.00 3.09
C HIS A 115 -8.74 -6.26 4.42
N PHE A 116 -9.48 -6.69 5.44
CA PHE A 116 -9.33 -6.22 6.80
C PHE A 116 -8.51 -7.24 7.58
N PHE A 117 -7.49 -6.77 8.31
CA PHE A 117 -6.55 -7.65 9.02
C PHE A 117 -6.94 -7.85 10.47
N ASP A 118 -7.31 -6.78 11.14
CA ASP A 118 -7.41 -6.75 12.59
C ASP A 118 -8.51 -5.80 13.06
N LEU A 119 -9.21 -6.20 14.12
CA LEU A 119 -10.14 -5.37 14.87
C LEU A 119 -9.57 -5.20 16.27
N GLN A 120 -9.21 -3.97 16.62
CA GLN A 120 -8.68 -3.64 17.93
C GLN A 120 -9.81 -3.51 18.99
N ASP A 121 -9.46 -3.63 20.28
CA ASP A 121 -10.42 -3.53 21.39
C ASP A 121 -11.18 -2.19 21.43
N ASN A 122 -10.56 -1.12 20.95
CA ASN A 122 -11.19 0.20 20.83
C ASN A 122 -12.13 0.33 19.61
N GLY A 123 -12.25 -0.73 18.80
CA GLY A 123 -13.06 -0.76 17.60
C GLY A 123 -12.39 -0.21 16.33
N ASP A 124 -11.09 0.11 16.40
CA ASP A 124 -10.33 0.49 15.21
C ASP A 124 -10.00 -0.75 14.38
N VAL A 125 -9.91 -0.57 13.08
CA VAL A 125 -9.67 -1.66 12.11
C VAL A 125 -8.47 -1.34 11.24
N SER A 126 -7.59 -2.32 11.09
CA SER A 126 -6.50 -2.28 10.12
C SER A 126 -6.96 -2.90 8.79
N TRP A 127 -6.72 -2.21 7.70
CA TRP A 127 -7.03 -2.70 6.36
C TRP A 127 -5.88 -2.38 5.39
N GLY A 128 -5.87 -3.06 4.25
CA GLY A 128 -4.90 -2.82 3.19
C GLY A 128 -5.28 -3.62 1.95
N TYR A 129 -4.57 -3.40 0.86
CA TYR A 129 -4.75 -4.17 -0.36
C TYR A 129 -3.59 -5.14 -0.58
N ASN A 130 -3.87 -6.18 -1.37
CA ASN A 130 -2.88 -7.20 -1.72
C ASN A 130 -1.92 -6.67 -2.78
N ASP A 131 -0.72 -7.23 -2.78
CA ASP A 131 0.21 -7.09 -3.90
C ASP A 131 -0.43 -7.62 -5.18
N PHE A 132 -0.13 -6.98 -6.30
CA PHE A 132 -0.64 -7.39 -7.60
C PHE A 132 0.39 -7.15 -8.71
N ALA A 133 0.13 -7.72 -9.87
CA ALA A 133 0.97 -7.51 -11.05
C ALA A 133 0.11 -7.09 -12.24
N ILE A 134 0.66 -6.18 -13.04
CA ILE A 134 0.05 -5.64 -14.23
C ILE A 134 0.76 -6.26 -15.44
N PRO A 135 0.06 -7.06 -16.26
CA PRO A 135 0.63 -7.56 -17.51
C PRO A 135 0.75 -6.41 -18.51
N LEU A 136 1.93 -6.27 -19.09
CA LEU A 136 2.24 -5.31 -20.15
C LEU A 136 2.73 -6.07 -21.38
N THR A 137 2.23 -5.69 -22.55
CA THR A 137 2.83 -6.11 -23.82
C THR A 137 3.39 -4.87 -24.49
N LEU A 138 4.71 -4.80 -24.61
CA LEU A 138 5.43 -3.65 -25.14
C LEU A 138 6.26 -4.05 -26.34
N HIS A 139 6.26 -3.21 -27.38
CA HIS A 139 7.20 -3.32 -28.47
C HIS A 139 8.51 -2.66 -28.07
N VAL A 140 9.55 -3.47 -27.82
CA VAL A 140 10.84 -3.00 -27.31
C VAL A 140 11.94 -3.38 -28.34
N GLY A 141 12.53 -2.40 -28.99
CA GLY A 141 13.41 -2.62 -30.14
C GLY A 141 12.63 -3.26 -31.29
N ASP A 142 13.05 -4.45 -31.72
CA ASP A 142 12.46 -5.18 -32.87
C ASP A 142 11.48 -6.30 -32.44
N SER A 143 11.08 -6.37 -31.17
CA SER A 143 10.27 -7.48 -30.66
C SER A 143 9.22 -7.06 -29.64
N ASP A 144 8.11 -7.81 -29.61
CA ASP A 144 7.12 -7.71 -28.57
C ASP A 144 7.60 -8.48 -27.33
N ARG A 145 7.55 -7.81 -26.17
CA ARG A 145 7.90 -8.39 -24.87
C ARG A 145 6.67 -8.44 -23.98
N HIS A 146 6.51 -9.57 -23.28
CA HIS A 146 5.46 -9.78 -22.30
C HIS A 146 6.04 -9.61 -20.91
N LEU A 147 5.71 -8.51 -20.26
CA LEU A 147 6.28 -8.08 -19.02
C LEU A 147 5.24 -8.06 -17.91
N LEU A 148 5.70 -8.13 -16.66
CA LEU A 148 4.88 -7.96 -15.47
C LEU A 148 5.44 -6.78 -14.66
N LEU A 149 4.63 -5.75 -14.48
CA LEU A 149 4.93 -4.67 -13.56
C LEU A 149 4.35 -5.03 -12.19
N LYS A 150 5.22 -5.28 -11.20
CA LYS A 150 4.80 -5.66 -9.86
C LYS A 150 4.56 -4.42 -9.00
N VAL A 151 3.44 -4.45 -8.29
CA VAL A 151 3.01 -3.40 -7.36
C VAL A 151 2.76 -4.02 -6.01
N SER A 152 3.40 -3.51 -4.98
CA SER A 152 3.19 -3.93 -3.61
C SER A 152 2.46 -2.87 -2.79
N ASN A 153 1.74 -3.38 -1.82
CA ASN A 153 1.30 -2.58 -0.69
C ASN A 153 2.48 -2.47 0.28
N ALA A 154 3.15 -1.35 0.28
CA ALA A 154 4.37 -1.04 1.03
C ALA A 154 4.37 -1.35 2.54
N SER A 155 3.73 -2.42 2.97
CA SER A 155 3.52 -2.79 4.38
C SER A 155 2.74 -1.74 5.17
N THR A 156 2.09 -0.82 4.51
CA THR A 156 1.34 0.24 5.16
C THR A 156 -0.08 -0.24 5.37
N TYR A 157 -0.38 -0.64 6.59
CA TYR A 157 -1.75 -0.87 7.01
C TYR A 157 -2.42 0.47 7.29
N TYR A 158 -3.55 0.69 6.66
CA TYR A 158 -4.37 1.85 6.94
C TYR A 158 -5.23 1.56 8.16
N ARG A 159 -5.27 2.53 9.08
CA ARG A 159 -6.08 2.42 10.29
C ARG A 159 -7.39 3.16 10.10
N LEU A 160 -8.50 2.42 10.12
CA LEU A 160 -9.84 2.98 10.13
C LEU A 160 -10.27 3.13 11.58
N THR A 161 -10.40 4.35 12.07
CA THR A 161 -10.84 4.56 13.45
C THR A 161 -12.36 4.39 13.56
N LYS A 162 -12.83 3.81 14.66
CA LYS A 162 -14.26 3.66 14.92
C LYS A 162 -15.00 4.99 14.79
N ALA A 163 -14.43 6.07 15.33
CA ALA A 163 -15.02 7.41 15.29
C ALA A 163 -15.22 7.92 13.85
N ASN A 164 -14.22 7.73 12.97
CA ASN A 164 -14.32 8.14 11.56
C ASN A 164 -15.33 7.29 10.79
N MET A 165 -15.41 5.99 11.11
CA MET A 165 -16.38 5.08 10.49
C MET A 165 -17.82 5.47 10.86
N GLU A 166 -18.08 5.77 12.13
CA GLU A 166 -19.38 6.22 12.62
C GLU A 166 -19.78 7.60 12.06
N ALA A 167 -18.79 8.47 11.82
CA ALA A 167 -19.00 9.79 11.20
C ALA A 167 -19.20 9.73 9.67
N GLY A 168 -19.06 8.55 9.05
CA GLY A 168 -19.15 8.39 7.59
C GLY A 168 -17.95 8.96 6.81
N THR A 169 -16.84 9.23 7.52
CA THR A 169 -15.58 9.74 6.96
C THR A 169 -14.43 8.78 7.25
N PRO A 170 -14.46 7.53 6.73
CA PRO A 170 -13.56 6.45 7.15
C PRO A 170 -12.08 6.81 7.02
N PHE A 171 -11.73 7.65 6.05
CA PHE A 171 -10.34 8.05 5.78
C PHE A 171 -10.02 9.47 6.26
N ALA A 172 -10.85 10.11 7.06
CA ALA A 172 -10.53 11.42 7.63
C ALA A 172 -9.18 11.35 8.35
N ASN A 173 -8.26 12.25 7.99
CA ASN A 173 -6.89 12.33 8.49
C ASN A 173 -5.92 11.20 8.07
N GLN A 174 -6.32 10.26 7.21
CA GLN A 174 -5.48 9.16 6.74
C GLN A 174 -5.61 8.89 5.23
N GLY A 175 -6.09 9.85 4.48
CA GLY A 175 -6.46 9.69 3.06
C GLY A 175 -5.27 9.56 2.10
N ILE A 176 -4.28 8.72 2.42
CA ILE A 176 -3.15 8.45 1.52
C ILE A 176 -3.12 6.96 1.23
N PHE A 177 -3.30 6.59 -0.05
CA PHE A 177 -3.05 5.24 -0.54
C PHE A 177 -1.73 5.23 -1.30
N GLU A 178 -0.86 4.27 -0.99
CA GLU A 178 0.45 4.15 -1.62
C GLU A 178 0.47 2.95 -2.57
N LEU A 179 0.77 3.20 -3.84
CA LEU A 179 1.16 2.20 -4.81
C LEU A 179 2.68 2.22 -4.94
N ARG A 180 3.34 1.17 -4.46
CA ARG A 180 4.78 0.99 -4.64
C ARG A 180 5.03 0.05 -5.80
N PHE A 181 5.80 0.50 -6.75
CA PHE A 181 6.21 -0.31 -7.88
C PHE A 181 7.54 -0.99 -7.52
N ASP A 182 7.56 -2.32 -7.49
CA ASP A 182 8.74 -3.08 -7.07
C ASP A 182 9.69 -3.36 -8.22
N GLY A 183 9.21 -3.36 -9.45
CA GLY A 183 10.04 -3.59 -10.62
C GLY A 183 9.28 -4.13 -11.82
N ILE A 184 10.01 -4.31 -12.91
CA ILE A 184 9.52 -4.90 -14.16
C ILE A 184 10.17 -6.27 -14.32
N TYR A 185 9.36 -7.27 -14.65
CA TYR A 185 9.77 -8.67 -14.74
C TYR A 185 9.43 -9.26 -16.11
N GLU A 186 10.28 -10.13 -16.60
CA GLU A 186 9.99 -11.02 -17.74
C GLU A 186 9.90 -12.44 -17.19
N GLY A 187 8.68 -12.99 -17.16
CA GLY A 187 8.40 -14.17 -16.36
C GLY A 187 8.70 -13.94 -14.87
N ASN A 188 9.66 -14.70 -14.32
CA ASN A 188 10.11 -14.55 -12.93
C ASN A 188 11.42 -13.76 -12.78
N THR A 189 12.00 -13.31 -13.89
CA THR A 189 13.30 -12.62 -13.89
C THR A 189 13.07 -11.12 -13.78
N PRO A 190 13.61 -10.42 -12.77
CA PRO A 190 13.57 -8.97 -12.74
C PRO A 190 14.50 -8.41 -13.83
N ILE A 191 13.96 -7.52 -14.67
CA ILE A 191 14.72 -6.76 -15.66
C ILE A 191 14.97 -5.33 -15.22
N GLU A 192 14.06 -4.79 -14.38
CA GLU A 192 14.23 -3.54 -13.64
C GLU A 192 13.77 -3.75 -12.20
N ASP A 193 14.56 -3.29 -11.24
CA ASP A 193 14.31 -3.40 -9.79
C ASP A 193 14.18 -1.99 -9.20
N PHE A 194 13.00 -1.70 -8.62
CA PHE A 194 12.68 -0.39 -7.99
C PHE A 194 12.67 -0.47 -6.47
N SER A 195 13.29 -1.48 -5.89
CA SER A 195 13.31 -1.69 -4.44
C SER A 195 13.90 -0.50 -3.67
N LEU A 196 13.08 0.11 -2.81
CA LEU A 196 13.45 1.22 -1.93
C LEU A 196 14.55 0.87 -0.90
N TRP A 197 14.72 -0.42 -0.62
CA TRP A 197 15.60 -0.89 0.46
C TRP A 197 17.04 -1.11 0.03
N LYS A 198 17.35 -0.86 -1.23
CA LYS A 198 18.67 -1.07 -1.79
C LYS A 198 19.23 0.27 -2.26
N GLU A 199 20.27 0.71 -1.58
CA GLU A 199 20.96 1.96 -1.90
C GLU A 199 21.38 1.98 -3.39
N GLY A 200 21.09 3.09 -4.05
CA GLY A 200 21.39 3.27 -5.48
C GLY A 200 20.39 2.63 -6.45
N ASN A 201 19.29 2.03 -5.96
CA ASN A 201 18.21 1.58 -6.84
C ASN A 201 17.29 2.73 -7.25
N ALA A 202 16.75 2.60 -8.44
CA ALA A 202 15.62 3.43 -8.87
C ALA A 202 14.40 3.17 -7.99
N THR A 203 13.56 4.18 -7.83
CA THR A 203 12.31 4.07 -7.06
C THR A 203 11.16 4.74 -7.80
N PHE A 204 9.97 4.15 -7.69
CA PHE A 204 8.75 4.75 -8.22
C PHE A 204 7.57 4.42 -7.30
N CYS A 205 6.93 5.48 -6.78
CA CYS A 205 5.75 5.36 -5.91
C CYS A 205 4.69 6.36 -6.33
N VAL A 206 3.43 5.97 -6.25
CA VAL A 206 2.28 6.85 -6.45
C VAL A 206 1.47 6.87 -5.15
N PHE A 207 1.26 8.06 -4.61
CA PHE A 207 0.43 8.28 -3.44
C PHE A 207 -0.85 8.97 -3.88
N PHE A 208 -1.98 8.36 -3.58
CA PHE A 208 -3.26 9.05 -3.70
C PHE A 208 -3.55 9.79 -2.40
N GLN A 209 -3.55 11.11 -2.46
CA GLN A 209 -3.95 11.99 -1.37
C GLN A 209 -5.42 12.36 -1.56
N MET A 210 -6.25 11.86 -0.69
CA MET A 210 -7.71 12.08 -0.75
C MET A 210 -8.06 13.48 -0.27
N ASP A 211 -8.84 14.20 -1.07
CA ASP A 211 -9.39 15.51 -0.68
C ASP A 211 -10.79 15.34 -0.10
N ASN A 212 -11.66 14.59 -0.79
CA ASN A 212 -13.04 14.39 -0.38
C ASN A 212 -13.59 13.02 -0.81
N LYS A 213 -14.63 12.55 -0.10
CA LYS A 213 -15.53 11.49 -0.56
C LYS A 213 -16.67 12.17 -1.32
N SER A 214 -16.87 11.80 -2.57
CA SER A 214 -18.01 12.25 -3.39
C SER A 214 -19.28 11.44 -3.11
#